data_7548540aac93b922183a187077a68991
#
_entry.id   7548540aac93b922183a187077a68991
#
_cell.length_a   1.000
_cell.length_b   1.000
_cell.length_c   1.000
_cell.angle_alpha   90.00
_cell.angle_beta   90.00
_cell.angle_gamma   90.00
#
_symmetry.space_group_name_H-M   'P 1'
#
loop_
_entity.id
_entity.type
_entity.pdbx_description
1 polymer ?
#
loop_
_entity_poly.entity_id
_entity_poly.type
_entity_poly.pdbx_seq_one_letter_code
_entity_poly.pdbx_strand_id
1 'polypeptide(L)'
;EATAAQRAWLEDFQRCIAEGSARARDRLAAIEALAQQSGALAIMDYDFLFDASRHLLTIGYNVQERRMDASCYDLLASEARLASFVGIAQGALPKESWFALGRLLTRAGGEPVLLSWSGSMFEYLMPQLVMPNYERTLLDQTGKAAVARQIEYGRQRGVPWGMSESAYNTVDAQLNY
;
A
#
# COMPACT_ATOMS: atom_id res chain seq x y z
N GLU A 1 -7.43 58.00 20.72
CA GLU A 1 -7.41 57.82 19.25
C GLU A 1 -6.18 56.96 18.87
N ALA A 2 -6.35 56.02 17.93
CA ALA A 2 -5.24 55.19 17.46
C ALA A 2 -4.24 56.02 16.67
N THR A 3 -2.95 55.80 16.90
CA THR A 3 -1.87 56.45 16.15
C THR A 3 -1.84 55.97 14.69
N ALA A 4 -1.21 56.75 13.79
CA ALA A 4 -1.05 56.36 12.39
C ALA A 4 -0.35 55.00 12.23
N ALA A 5 0.67 54.74 13.05
CA ALA A 5 1.39 53.45 13.08
C ALA A 5 0.49 52.28 13.52
N GLN A 6 -0.37 52.46 14.51
CA GLN A 6 -1.33 51.44 14.93
C GLN A 6 -2.38 51.13 13.85
N ARG A 7 -2.85 52.15 13.12
CA ARG A 7 -3.76 51.95 11.97
C ARG A 7 -3.09 51.17 10.85
N ALA A 8 -1.91 51.57 10.45
CA ALA A 8 -1.14 50.85 9.42
C ALA A 8 -0.89 49.40 9.80
N TRP A 9 -0.54 49.11 11.06
CA TRP A 9 -0.37 47.74 11.55
C TRP A 9 -1.67 46.93 11.49
N LEU A 10 -2.80 47.54 11.86
CA LEU A 10 -4.10 46.86 11.79
C LEU A 10 -4.51 46.56 10.35
N GLU A 11 -4.26 47.47 9.41
CA GLU A 11 -4.51 47.25 7.99
C GLU A 11 -3.66 46.10 7.43
N ASP A 12 -2.37 46.06 7.75
CA ASP A 12 -1.46 44.97 7.39
C ASP A 12 -1.90 43.64 7.99
N PHE A 13 -2.31 43.66 9.24
CA PHE A 13 -2.82 42.46 9.92
C PHE A 13 -4.10 41.94 9.28
N GLN A 14 -5.04 42.81 8.97
CA GLN A 14 -6.28 42.45 8.26
C GLN A 14 -6.00 41.88 6.88
N ARG A 15 -5.04 42.46 6.14
CA ARG A 15 -4.60 41.97 4.84
C ARG A 15 -3.99 40.55 4.97
N CYS A 16 -3.09 40.33 5.91
CA CYS A 16 -2.49 39.03 6.16
C CYS A 16 -3.53 37.96 6.49
N ILE A 17 -4.53 38.29 7.32
CA ILE A 17 -5.63 37.37 7.63
C ILE A 17 -6.45 37.07 6.37
N ALA A 18 -6.82 38.10 5.60
CA ALA A 18 -7.59 37.91 4.36
C ALA A 18 -6.86 37.01 3.34
N GLU A 19 -5.57 37.29 3.11
CA GLU A 19 -4.72 36.52 2.21
C GLU A 19 -4.51 35.08 2.74
N GLY A 20 -4.29 34.93 4.04
CA GLY A 20 -4.17 33.61 4.68
C GLY A 20 -5.43 32.77 4.53
N SER A 21 -6.59 33.42 4.75
CA SER A 21 -7.91 32.81 4.57
C SER A 21 -8.18 32.41 3.10
N ALA A 22 -7.81 33.28 2.14
CA ALA A 22 -7.92 32.95 0.72
C ALA A 22 -7.08 31.76 0.35
N ARG A 23 -5.77 31.75 0.69
CA ARG A 23 -4.86 30.62 0.45
C ARG A 23 -5.35 29.33 1.08
N ALA A 24 -5.93 29.39 2.29
CA ALA A 24 -6.49 28.20 2.94
C ALA A 24 -7.70 27.65 2.16
N ARG A 25 -8.60 28.52 1.70
CA ARG A 25 -9.74 28.10 0.85
C ARG A 25 -9.29 27.48 -0.46
N ASP A 26 -8.35 28.12 -1.16
CA ASP A 26 -7.82 27.61 -2.42
C ASP A 26 -7.16 26.22 -2.24
N ARG A 27 -6.43 26.06 -1.14
CA ARG A 27 -5.80 24.78 -0.80
C ARG A 27 -6.83 23.69 -0.48
N LEU A 28 -7.88 24.02 0.26
CA LEU A 28 -8.98 23.08 0.54
C LEU A 28 -9.67 22.66 -0.76
N ALA A 29 -9.99 23.60 -1.65
CA ALA A 29 -10.59 23.28 -2.95
C ALA A 29 -9.67 22.39 -3.81
N ALA A 30 -8.37 22.66 -3.82
CA ALA A 30 -7.40 21.85 -4.54
C ALA A 30 -7.29 20.41 -3.97
N ILE A 31 -7.29 20.26 -2.64
CA ILE A 31 -7.28 18.95 -1.98
C ILE A 31 -8.57 18.18 -2.30
N GLU A 32 -9.71 18.84 -2.29
CA GLU A 32 -10.99 18.22 -2.61
C GLU A 32 -11.05 17.75 -4.08
N ALA A 33 -10.56 18.57 -5.00
CA ALA A 33 -10.43 18.20 -6.41
C ALA A 33 -9.51 16.99 -6.62
N LEU A 34 -8.36 16.94 -5.92
CA LEU A 34 -7.46 15.79 -5.95
C LEU A 34 -8.09 14.54 -5.36
N ALA A 35 -8.84 14.65 -4.28
CA ALA A 35 -9.56 13.52 -3.68
C ALA A 35 -10.61 12.95 -4.66
N GLN A 36 -11.36 13.80 -5.33
CA GLN A 36 -12.32 13.39 -6.36
C GLN A 36 -11.65 12.72 -7.55
N GLN A 37 -10.54 13.28 -8.06
CA GLN A 37 -9.77 12.68 -9.14
C GLN A 37 -9.20 11.31 -8.75
N SER A 38 -8.64 11.20 -7.54
CA SER A 38 -8.12 9.92 -7.03
C SER A 38 -9.22 8.87 -6.93
N GLY A 39 -10.41 9.26 -6.43
CA GLY A 39 -11.57 8.38 -6.37
C GLY A 39 -12.03 7.93 -7.75
N ALA A 40 -12.05 8.81 -8.74
CA ALA A 40 -12.42 8.47 -10.11
C ALA A 40 -11.41 7.51 -10.76
N LEU A 41 -10.11 7.71 -10.54
CA LEU A 41 -9.05 6.82 -11.03
C LEU A 41 -9.03 5.45 -10.35
N ALA A 42 -9.56 5.36 -9.13
CA ALA A 42 -9.65 4.10 -8.41
C ALA A 42 -10.79 3.19 -8.89
N ILE A 43 -11.70 3.70 -9.73
CA ILE A 43 -12.75 2.89 -10.34
C ILE A 43 -12.14 2.12 -11.51
N MET A 44 -11.97 0.82 -11.32
CA MET A 44 -11.37 -0.07 -12.33
C MET A 44 -12.37 -1.13 -12.76
N ASP A 45 -12.25 -1.57 -14.01
CA ASP A 45 -12.94 -2.75 -14.52
C ASP A 45 -12.10 -3.99 -14.21
N TYR A 46 -12.63 -4.89 -13.38
CA TYR A 46 -11.98 -6.12 -12.98
C TYR A 46 -12.41 -7.34 -13.79
N ASP A 47 -13.46 -7.25 -14.61
CA ASP A 47 -14.10 -8.40 -15.26
C ASP A 47 -13.13 -9.19 -16.12
N PHE A 48 -12.22 -8.50 -16.82
CA PHE A 48 -11.25 -9.16 -17.71
C PHE A 48 -10.12 -9.90 -16.99
N LEU A 49 -9.95 -9.67 -15.68
CA LEU A 49 -8.96 -10.34 -14.82
C LEU A 49 -9.60 -11.30 -13.82
N PHE A 50 -10.91 -11.24 -13.62
CA PHE A 50 -11.59 -11.98 -12.57
C PHE A 50 -11.96 -13.39 -12.98
N ASP A 51 -11.33 -14.41 -12.39
CA ASP A 51 -11.74 -15.80 -12.49
C ASP A 51 -12.86 -16.11 -11.49
N ALA A 52 -14.07 -16.12 -11.99
CA ALA A 52 -15.26 -16.37 -11.16
C ALA A 52 -15.28 -17.77 -10.54
N SER A 53 -14.62 -18.76 -11.16
CA SER A 53 -14.56 -20.12 -10.63
C SER A 53 -13.66 -20.24 -9.41
N ARG A 54 -12.63 -19.42 -9.33
CA ARG A 54 -11.66 -19.36 -8.23
C ARG A 54 -11.94 -18.22 -7.26
N HIS A 55 -12.78 -17.27 -7.62
CA HIS A 55 -12.99 -15.99 -6.94
C HIS A 55 -11.71 -15.16 -6.81
N LEU A 56 -10.80 -15.23 -7.78
CA LEU A 56 -9.50 -14.58 -7.75
C LEU A 56 -9.26 -13.72 -8.99
N LEU A 57 -8.47 -12.67 -8.81
CA LEU A 57 -7.85 -11.97 -9.92
C LEU A 57 -6.64 -12.75 -10.41
N THR A 58 -6.52 -12.91 -11.73
CA THR A 58 -5.34 -13.48 -12.36
C THR A 58 -4.19 -12.46 -12.36
N ILE A 59 -2.95 -12.95 -12.49
CA ILE A 59 -1.76 -12.08 -12.46
C ILE A 59 -1.62 -11.20 -13.70
N GLY A 60 -2.32 -11.51 -14.79
CA GLY A 60 -2.26 -10.74 -16.01
C GLY A 60 -3.26 -11.18 -17.07
N TYR A 61 -3.27 -10.41 -18.14
CA TYR A 61 -4.08 -10.66 -19.32
C TYR A 61 -3.26 -10.43 -20.58
N ASN A 62 -3.16 -11.47 -21.41
CA ASN A 62 -2.53 -11.36 -22.72
C ASN A 62 -3.50 -10.73 -23.71
N VAL A 63 -3.24 -9.48 -24.07
CA VAL A 63 -4.12 -8.69 -24.95
C VAL A 63 -4.16 -9.26 -26.38
N GLN A 64 -3.05 -9.80 -26.88
CA GLN A 64 -2.96 -10.34 -28.24
C GLN A 64 -3.75 -11.64 -28.37
N GLU A 65 -3.62 -12.52 -27.38
CA GLU A 65 -4.32 -13.80 -27.33
C GLU A 65 -5.72 -13.70 -26.72
N ARG A 66 -6.09 -12.53 -26.20
CA ARG A 66 -7.34 -12.28 -25.47
C ARG A 66 -7.60 -13.32 -24.37
N ARG A 67 -6.58 -13.61 -23.60
CA ARG A 67 -6.62 -14.70 -22.60
C ARG A 67 -6.07 -14.22 -21.27
N MET A 68 -6.76 -14.58 -20.19
CA MET A 68 -6.25 -14.44 -18.81
C MET A 68 -5.08 -15.40 -18.57
N ASP A 69 -4.14 -15.02 -17.72
CA ASP A 69 -3.14 -15.93 -17.20
C ASP A 69 -3.77 -17.02 -16.31
N ALA A 70 -3.14 -18.18 -16.27
CA ALA A 70 -3.63 -19.29 -15.47
C ALA A 70 -3.29 -19.15 -13.98
N SER A 71 -2.36 -18.26 -13.63
CA SER A 71 -1.84 -18.07 -12.28
C SER A 71 -2.53 -16.92 -11.56
N CYS A 72 -2.62 -17.03 -10.24
CA CYS A 72 -3.14 -16.01 -9.35
C CYS A 72 -2.12 -15.74 -8.25
N TYR A 73 -2.10 -14.54 -7.73
CA TYR A 73 -1.30 -14.18 -6.57
C TYR A 73 -1.91 -14.71 -5.28
N ASP A 74 -1.08 -14.79 -4.23
CA ASP A 74 -1.52 -15.08 -2.87
C ASP A 74 -1.76 -13.78 -2.05
N LEU A 75 -2.11 -13.95 -0.77
CA LEU A 75 -2.42 -12.82 0.13
C LEU A 75 -1.22 -11.91 0.40
N LEU A 76 0.02 -12.41 0.29
CA LEU A 76 1.21 -11.61 0.55
C LEU A 76 1.77 -10.90 -0.67
N ALA A 77 1.32 -11.22 -1.87
CA ALA A 77 1.59 -10.36 -3.01
C ALA A 77 0.95 -8.99 -2.78
N SER A 78 1.78 -7.99 -2.55
CA SER A 78 1.35 -6.68 -2.04
C SER A 78 0.31 -6.00 -2.92
N GLU A 79 0.49 -6.06 -4.22
CA GLU A 79 -0.41 -5.50 -5.23
C GLU A 79 -1.76 -6.23 -5.26
N ALA A 80 -1.74 -7.56 -5.23
CA ALA A 80 -2.95 -8.38 -5.26
C ALA A 80 -3.78 -8.21 -3.98
N ARG A 81 -3.11 -8.14 -2.82
CA ARG A 81 -3.78 -7.85 -1.54
C ARG A 81 -4.47 -6.51 -1.58
N LEU A 82 -3.77 -5.47 -2.04
CA LEU A 82 -4.31 -4.12 -2.13
C LEU A 82 -5.45 -4.03 -3.15
N ALA A 83 -5.27 -4.58 -4.35
CA ALA A 83 -6.29 -4.60 -5.40
C ALA A 83 -7.55 -5.33 -4.95
N SER A 84 -7.40 -6.51 -4.31
CA SER A 84 -8.53 -7.27 -3.77
C SER A 84 -9.27 -6.50 -2.67
N PHE A 85 -8.53 -5.86 -1.75
CA PHE A 85 -9.12 -5.05 -0.70
C PHE A 85 -9.93 -3.87 -1.26
N VAL A 86 -9.35 -3.11 -2.19
CA VAL A 86 -10.01 -1.97 -2.82
C VAL A 86 -11.21 -2.42 -3.64
N GLY A 87 -11.07 -3.45 -4.47
CA GLY A 87 -12.17 -3.99 -5.29
C GLY A 87 -13.36 -4.47 -4.45
N ILE A 88 -13.10 -5.12 -3.31
CA ILE A 88 -14.15 -5.53 -2.36
C ILE A 88 -14.79 -4.31 -1.70
N ALA A 89 -13.99 -3.34 -1.25
CA ALA A 89 -14.49 -2.13 -0.61
C ALA A 89 -15.38 -1.29 -1.54
N GLN A 90 -15.11 -1.32 -2.84
CA GLN A 90 -15.91 -0.66 -3.87
C GLN A 90 -17.11 -1.51 -4.35
N GLY A 91 -17.24 -2.76 -3.91
CA GLY A 91 -18.28 -3.67 -4.37
C GLY A 91 -18.07 -4.25 -5.78
N ALA A 92 -16.88 -4.05 -6.36
CA ALA A 92 -16.50 -4.57 -7.69
C ALA A 92 -16.07 -6.06 -7.63
N LEU A 93 -15.60 -6.51 -6.47
CA LEU A 93 -15.25 -7.91 -6.22
C LEU A 93 -16.06 -8.48 -5.06
N PRO A 94 -16.39 -9.78 -5.07
CA PRO A 94 -17.06 -10.42 -3.96
C PRO A 94 -16.11 -10.58 -2.77
N LYS A 95 -16.64 -10.54 -1.54
CA LYS A 95 -15.85 -10.71 -0.31
C LYS A 95 -15.13 -12.07 -0.25
N GLU A 96 -15.66 -13.07 -0.94
CA GLU A 96 -15.09 -14.42 -1.10
C GLU A 96 -13.68 -14.36 -1.69
N SER A 97 -13.40 -13.35 -2.53
CA SER A 97 -12.07 -13.12 -3.12
C SER A 97 -10.98 -12.97 -2.05
N TRP A 98 -11.28 -12.28 -0.93
CA TRP A 98 -10.33 -12.17 0.17
C TRP A 98 -9.96 -13.52 0.79
N PHE A 99 -10.94 -14.37 0.95
CA PHE A 99 -10.75 -15.70 1.57
C PHE A 99 -10.16 -16.72 0.59
N ALA A 100 -10.32 -16.50 -0.71
CA ALA A 100 -9.74 -17.35 -1.76
C ALA A 100 -8.23 -17.13 -1.94
N LEU A 101 -7.69 -15.95 -1.58
CA LEU A 101 -6.25 -15.69 -1.66
C LEU A 101 -5.47 -16.71 -0.85
N GLY A 102 -4.43 -17.29 -1.44
CA GLY A 102 -3.57 -18.29 -0.82
C GLY A 102 -2.90 -17.78 0.47
N ARG A 103 -2.78 -18.65 1.47
CA ARG A 103 -2.18 -18.37 2.78
C ARG A 103 -1.25 -19.50 3.18
N LEU A 104 -0.05 -19.50 2.63
CA LEU A 104 0.94 -20.50 2.98
C LEU A 104 1.57 -20.15 4.33
N LEU A 105 1.18 -20.89 5.37
CA LEU A 105 1.65 -20.66 6.74
C LEU A 105 2.90 -21.49 7.02
N THR A 106 3.89 -20.87 7.63
CA THR A 106 5.12 -21.50 8.09
C THR A 106 5.53 -20.99 9.48
N ARG A 107 6.73 -21.31 9.92
CA ARG A 107 7.31 -20.76 11.15
C ARG A 107 8.67 -20.14 10.86
N ALA A 108 8.90 -18.96 11.42
CA ALA A 108 10.20 -18.31 11.40
C ALA A 108 10.54 -17.82 12.82
N GLY A 109 11.70 -18.25 13.33
CA GLY A 109 12.09 -17.95 14.72
C GLY A 109 11.13 -18.52 15.78
N GLY A 110 10.40 -19.61 15.46
CA GLY A 110 9.38 -20.20 16.35
C GLY A 110 7.97 -19.61 16.21
N GLU A 111 7.83 -18.43 15.61
CA GLU A 111 6.56 -17.74 15.43
C GLU A 111 5.87 -18.13 14.12
N PRO A 112 4.54 -18.24 14.08
CA PRO A 112 3.79 -18.45 12.86
C PRO A 112 3.87 -17.22 11.95
N VAL A 113 4.17 -17.44 10.68
CA VAL A 113 4.30 -16.39 9.67
C VAL A 113 3.81 -16.90 8.33
N LEU A 114 3.16 -16.03 7.57
CA LEU A 114 2.87 -16.34 6.18
C LEU A 114 4.16 -16.27 5.36
N LEU A 115 4.36 -17.25 4.49
CA LEU A 115 5.48 -17.28 3.57
C LEU A 115 5.19 -16.35 2.40
N SER A 116 6.12 -15.44 2.09
CA SER A 116 6.09 -14.60 0.90
C SER A 116 7.01 -15.15 -0.19
N TRP A 117 6.93 -14.62 -1.39
CA TRP A 117 7.74 -15.05 -2.52
C TRP A 117 9.23 -14.72 -2.34
N SER A 118 9.53 -13.49 -1.94
CA SER A 118 10.92 -13.02 -1.80
C SER A 118 11.35 -12.81 -0.35
N GLY A 119 10.42 -12.78 0.60
CA GLY A 119 10.70 -12.46 2.01
C GLY A 119 11.03 -10.99 2.25
N SER A 120 10.75 -10.11 1.29
CA SER A 120 11.04 -8.69 1.38
C SER A 120 10.10 -7.97 2.35
N MET A 121 10.60 -6.91 2.99
CA MET A 121 9.76 -6.05 3.84
C MET A 121 8.68 -5.33 3.03
N PHE A 122 8.88 -5.13 1.74
CA PHE A 122 7.88 -4.58 0.84
C PHE A 122 6.61 -5.45 0.80
N GLU A 123 6.76 -6.76 0.55
CA GLU A 123 5.61 -7.69 0.50
C GLU A 123 4.85 -7.74 1.83
N TYR A 124 5.57 -7.73 2.96
CA TYR A 124 4.94 -7.80 4.26
C TYR A 124 4.27 -6.50 4.70
N LEU A 125 4.90 -5.34 4.48
CA LEU A 125 4.57 -4.11 5.17
C LEU A 125 4.02 -2.99 4.28
N MET A 126 4.33 -2.95 2.96
CA MET A 126 3.89 -1.86 2.10
C MET A 126 2.36 -1.65 2.13
N PRO A 127 1.52 -2.68 2.05
CA PRO A 127 0.09 -2.48 2.11
C PRO A 127 -0.40 -1.83 3.42
N GLN A 128 0.32 -2.00 4.52
CA GLN A 128 -0.03 -1.38 5.81
C GLN A 128 0.14 0.15 5.82
N LEU A 129 0.83 0.72 4.82
CA LEU A 129 0.94 2.17 4.64
C LEU A 129 -0.37 2.79 4.13
N VAL A 130 -1.21 2.01 3.47
CA VAL A 130 -2.43 2.47 2.79
C VAL A 130 -3.69 1.66 3.14
N MET A 131 -3.52 0.54 3.82
CA MET A 131 -4.60 -0.31 4.32
C MET A 131 -4.66 -0.25 5.85
N PRO A 132 -5.86 -0.36 6.44
CA PRO A 132 -5.96 -0.52 7.89
C PRO A 132 -5.29 -1.83 8.33
N ASN A 133 -4.55 -1.75 9.43
CA ASN A 133 -4.01 -2.92 10.13
C ASN A 133 -4.90 -3.23 11.34
N TYR A 134 -5.39 -4.45 11.39
CA TYR A 134 -6.24 -4.92 12.49
C TYR A 134 -5.41 -5.77 13.45
N GLU A 135 -5.30 -5.33 14.68
CA GLU A 135 -4.56 -6.04 15.73
C GLU A 135 -5.05 -7.48 15.92
N ARG A 136 -4.13 -8.37 16.22
CA ARG A 136 -4.37 -9.80 16.49
C ARG A 136 -4.94 -10.59 15.30
N THR A 137 -4.82 -10.04 14.10
CA THR A 137 -5.12 -10.78 12.87
C THR A 137 -3.90 -11.53 12.37
N LEU A 138 -4.11 -12.45 11.42
CA LEU A 138 -3.01 -13.20 10.78
C LEU A 138 -1.99 -12.26 10.09
N LEU A 139 -2.45 -11.18 9.46
CA LEU A 139 -1.56 -10.21 8.83
C LEU A 139 -0.75 -9.39 9.85
N ASP A 140 -1.37 -8.96 10.95
CA ASP A 140 -0.68 -8.28 12.04
C ASP A 140 0.40 -9.17 12.66
N GLN A 141 0.05 -10.41 12.97
CA GLN A 141 0.99 -11.40 13.51
C GLN A 141 2.14 -11.67 12.52
N THR A 142 1.83 -11.84 11.24
CA THR A 142 2.81 -12.06 10.17
C THR A 142 3.78 -10.89 10.05
N GLY A 143 3.28 -9.65 10.02
CA GLY A 143 4.12 -8.46 9.95
C GLY A 143 5.09 -8.35 11.14
N LYS A 144 4.59 -8.57 12.36
CA LYS A 144 5.41 -8.58 13.58
C LYS A 144 6.48 -9.67 13.56
N ALA A 145 6.11 -10.89 13.17
CA ALA A 145 7.04 -12.01 13.10
C ALA A 145 8.10 -11.82 12.01
N ALA A 146 7.73 -11.28 10.84
CA ALA A 146 8.67 -10.98 9.76
C ALA A 146 9.70 -9.92 10.18
N VAL A 147 9.28 -8.84 10.81
CA VAL A 147 10.19 -7.80 11.34
C VAL A 147 11.13 -8.38 12.39
N ALA A 148 10.60 -9.12 13.36
CA ALA A 148 11.42 -9.74 14.40
C ALA A 148 12.47 -10.69 13.80
N ARG A 149 12.08 -11.48 12.82
CA ARG A 149 13.00 -12.40 12.11
C ARG A 149 14.08 -11.68 11.33
N GLN A 150 13.76 -10.60 10.66
CA GLN A 150 14.77 -9.82 9.92
C GLN A 150 15.75 -9.11 10.87
N ILE A 151 15.29 -8.59 12.00
CA ILE A 151 16.17 -8.01 13.03
C ILE A 151 17.13 -9.08 13.56
N GLU A 152 16.61 -10.25 13.88
CA GLU A 152 17.44 -11.38 14.35
C GLU A 152 18.47 -11.79 13.31
N TYR A 153 18.06 -11.94 12.05
CA TYR A 153 18.96 -12.29 10.94
C TYR A 153 20.07 -11.26 10.76
N GLY A 154 19.73 -9.96 10.76
CA GLY A 154 20.71 -8.88 10.66
C GLY A 154 21.73 -8.94 11.77
N ARG A 155 21.30 -9.17 13.03
CA ARG A 155 22.21 -9.36 14.19
C ARG A 155 23.14 -10.56 14.03
N GLN A 156 22.59 -11.70 13.60
CA GLN A 156 23.37 -12.92 13.40
C GLN A 156 24.43 -12.78 12.29
N ARG A 157 24.13 -12.01 11.26
CA ARG A 157 24.99 -11.81 10.09
C ARG A 157 25.89 -10.57 10.18
N GLY A 158 25.66 -9.69 11.16
CA GLY A 158 26.38 -8.41 11.27
C GLY A 158 26.05 -7.45 10.13
N VAL A 159 24.83 -7.51 9.58
CA VAL A 159 24.35 -6.66 8.48
C VAL A 159 23.12 -5.85 8.91
N PRO A 160 22.84 -4.72 8.25
CA PRO A 160 21.58 -4.01 8.47
C PRO A 160 20.37 -4.93 8.20
N TRP A 161 19.31 -4.74 8.97
CA TRP A 161 18.04 -5.41 8.74
C TRP A 161 17.08 -4.52 7.92
N GLY A 162 15.96 -5.07 7.48
CA GLY A 162 14.96 -4.34 6.70
C GLY A 162 15.14 -4.53 5.20
N MET A 163 15.53 -5.74 4.79
CA MET A 163 15.67 -6.10 3.39
C MET A 163 14.34 -5.95 2.66
N SER A 164 14.33 -5.17 1.59
CA SER A 164 13.18 -4.84 0.77
C SER A 164 13.51 -5.04 -0.71
N GLU A 165 12.67 -4.49 -1.60
CA GLU A 165 12.86 -4.50 -3.06
C GLU A 165 14.15 -3.77 -3.49
N SER A 166 14.60 -2.79 -2.70
CA SER A 166 15.87 -2.13 -2.93
C SER A 166 17.02 -3.08 -2.64
N ALA A 167 17.69 -3.51 -3.69
CA ALA A 167 18.86 -4.36 -3.60
C ALA A 167 20.07 -3.64 -3.00
N TYR A 168 21.03 -4.41 -2.52
CA TYR A 168 22.37 -3.88 -2.23
C TYR A 168 23.01 -3.41 -3.55
N ASN A 169 23.89 -2.41 -3.45
CA ASN A 169 24.66 -1.94 -4.61
C ASN A 169 25.76 -2.95 -5.03
N THR A 170 25.36 -4.20 -5.19
CA THR A 170 26.22 -5.31 -5.63
C THR A 170 25.38 -6.24 -6.50
N VAL A 171 26.00 -6.72 -7.56
CA VAL A 171 25.40 -7.73 -8.43
C VAL A 171 26.32 -8.96 -8.49
N ASP A 172 25.74 -10.14 -8.65
CA ASP A 172 26.52 -11.33 -8.92
C ASP A 172 27.01 -11.43 -10.38
N ALA A 173 27.72 -12.49 -10.72
CA ALA A 173 28.23 -12.69 -12.08
C ALA A 173 27.12 -12.84 -13.14
N GLN A 174 25.90 -13.12 -12.74
CA GLN A 174 24.71 -13.23 -13.59
C GLN A 174 23.86 -11.94 -13.61
N LEU A 175 24.37 -10.85 -13.02
CA LEU A 175 23.69 -9.55 -12.88
C LEU A 175 22.42 -9.59 -12.02
N ASN A 176 22.29 -10.57 -11.14
CA ASN A 176 21.24 -10.57 -10.13
C ASN A 176 21.66 -9.69 -8.96
N TYR A 177 20.68 -9.02 -8.33
CA TYR A 177 20.84 -8.17 -7.16
C TYR A 177 19.92 -8.62 -6.02
#